data_c78be68f7ac288e3fb1b1396a3b6001c
#
_entry.id   c78be68f7ac288e3fb1b1396a3b6001c
#
_cell.length_a   1.000
_cell.length_b   1.000
_cell.length_c   1.000
_cell.angle_alpha   90.00
_cell.angle_beta   90.00
_cell.angle_gamma   90.00
#
_symmetry.space_group_name_H-M   'P 1'
#
loop_
_entity.id
_entity.type
_entity.pdbx_description
1 polymer ?
#
loop_
_entity_poly.entity_id
_entity_poly.type
_entity_poly.pdbx_seq_one_letter_code
_entity_poly.pdbx_strand_id
1 'polypeptide(L)'
;LDDEVIEDDFALVSMCNGRYYGGGFMPVAEARMDDGVLNTLVVREVNRRTFLKFVGPYSKGNYHKFPDYAQCYTPQVVHIHSDKPDIVTCLDGESVVNRDVTIKLSDKKLNFFGPAGCSCNRTARAKGPELNNL
;
A
#
# COMPACT_ATOMS: atom_id res chain seq x y z
N LEU A 1 7.92 11.22 4.47
CA LEU A 1 6.46 11.10 4.37
C LEU A 1 5.87 12.46 4.72
N ASP A 2 5.44 13.23 3.75
CA ASP A 2 5.11 14.65 3.93
C ASP A 2 6.27 15.38 4.66
N ASP A 3 6.07 15.87 5.89
CA ASP A 3 7.09 16.54 6.71
C ASP A 3 7.78 15.59 7.71
N GLU A 4 7.35 14.33 7.80
CA GLU A 4 7.94 13.34 8.70
C GLU A 4 9.11 12.61 8.02
N VAL A 5 10.26 12.61 8.67
CA VAL A 5 11.45 11.87 8.22
C VAL A 5 11.58 10.60 9.05
N ILE A 6 11.65 9.46 8.36
CA ILE A 6 11.90 8.16 8.98
C ILE A 6 13.21 7.64 8.40
N GLU A 7 14.21 7.48 9.26
CA GLU A 7 15.53 6.98 8.89
C GLU A 7 15.75 5.62 9.55
N ASP A 8 15.87 4.59 8.72
CA ASP A 8 16.06 3.21 9.19
C ASP A 8 16.53 2.31 8.02
N ASP A 9 16.90 1.08 8.33
CA ASP A 9 17.09 0.04 7.31
C ASP A 9 15.74 -0.60 6.97
N PHE A 10 15.31 -0.43 5.72
CA PHE A 10 14.02 -0.94 5.25
C PHE A 10 14.22 -2.15 4.33
N ALA A 11 13.45 -3.20 4.59
CA ALA A 11 13.35 -4.34 3.69
C ALA A 11 12.42 -4.05 2.50
N LEU A 12 11.36 -3.24 2.74
CA LEU A 12 10.35 -2.94 1.73
C LEU A 12 9.57 -1.68 2.08
N VAL A 13 9.31 -0.85 1.07
CA VAL A 13 8.32 0.22 1.14
C VAL A 13 7.31 -0.03 0.02
N SER A 14 6.05 -0.32 0.40
CA SER A 14 4.96 -0.60 -0.54
C SER A 14 3.96 0.54 -0.57
N MET A 15 3.85 1.21 -1.71
CA MET A 15 2.81 2.21 -1.96
C MET A 15 1.59 1.54 -2.59
N CYS A 16 0.50 1.48 -1.84
CA CYS A 16 -0.71 0.77 -2.20
C CYS A 16 -1.84 1.74 -2.53
N ASN A 17 -2.07 2.00 -3.81
CA ASN A 17 -3.28 2.67 -4.29
C ASN A 17 -4.45 1.70 -4.45
N GLY A 18 -4.18 0.40 -4.49
CA GLY A 18 -5.15 -0.69 -4.54
C GLY A 18 -4.76 -1.82 -3.60
N ARG A 19 -5.70 -2.75 -3.35
CA ARG A 19 -5.52 -3.82 -2.36
C ARG A 19 -4.55 -4.90 -2.80
N TYR A 20 -4.53 -5.23 -4.09
CA TYR A 20 -3.88 -6.44 -4.60
C TYR A 20 -2.77 -6.12 -5.57
N TYR A 21 -1.68 -6.86 -5.46
CA TYR A 21 -0.60 -6.88 -6.44
C TYR A 21 0.04 -8.28 -6.53
N GLY A 22 0.90 -8.50 -7.51
CA GLY A 22 1.78 -9.67 -7.59
C GLY A 22 1.09 -11.02 -7.46
N GLY A 23 -0.07 -11.22 -8.12
CA GLY A 23 -0.74 -12.51 -8.12
C GLY A 23 -1.55 -12.83 -6.86
N GLY A 24 -1.99 -11.82 -6.11
CA GLY A 24 -2.93 -12.01 -5.00
C GLY A 24 -2.41 -11.59 -3.62
N PHE A 25 -1.26 -10.95 -3.55
CA PHE A 25 -0.82 -10.31 -2.34
C PHE A 25 -1.70 -9.11 -2.00
N MET A 26 -2.13 -9.01 -0.76
CA MET A 26 -2.95 -7.92 -0.24
C MET A 26 -2.25 -7.30 0.99
N PRO A 27 -1.21 -6.47 0.80
CA PRO A 27 -0.44 -5.94 1.93
C PRO A 27 -1.24 -5.01 2.83
N VAL A 28 -2.11 -4.18 2.24
CA VAL A 28 -2.98 -3.23 2.94
C VAL A 28 -4.43 -3.51 2.54
N ALA A 29 -5.19 -4.14 3.42
CA ALA A 29 -6.57 -4.55 3.15
C ALA A 29 -7.52 -3.35 3.01
N GLU A 30 -7.19 -2.23 3.63
CA GLU A 30 -7.95 -0.99 3.64
C GLU A 30 -7.76 -0.15 2.37
N ALA A 31 -6.68 -0.40 1.58
CA ALA A 31 -6.34 0.40 0.41
C ALA A 31 -7.47 0.40 -0.64
N ARG A 32 -7.75 1.58 -1.20
CA ARG A 32 -8.80 1.82 -2.19
C ARG A 32 -8.28 2.73 -3.29
N MET A 33 -8.69 2.47 -4.52
CA MET A 33 -8.28 3.26 -5.69
C MET A 33 -9.10 4.54 -5.88
N ASP A 34 -10.18 4.72 -5.12
CA ASP A 34 -11.18 5.76 -5.33
C ASP A 34 -11.32 6.76 -4.17
N ASP A 35 -10.49 6.65 -3.13
CA ASP A 35 -10.56 7.46 -1.91
C ASP A 35 -9.55 8.62 -1.86
N GLY A 36 -8.62 8.68 -2.82
CA GLY A 36 -7.59 9.71 -2.85
C GLY A 36 -6.50 9.53 -1.79
N VAL A 37 -6.35 8.33 -1.24
CA VAL A 37 -5.37 7.99 -0.21
C VAL A 37 -4.29 7.08 -0.78
N LEU A 38 -3.02 7.42 -0.56
CA LEU A 38 -1.89 6.56 -0.87
C LEU A 38 -1.43 5.84 0.40
N ASN A 39 -1.85 4.58 0.54
CA ASN A 39 -1.41 3.78 1.68
C ASN A 39 0.03 3.35 1.50
N THR A 40 0.91 3.81 2.37
CA THR A 40 2.35 3.53 2.34
C THR A 40 2.72 2.61 3.48
N LEU A 41 2.92 1.33 3.17
CA LEU A 41 3.36 0.33 4.13
C LEU A 41 4.88 0.24 4.13
N VAL A 42 5.47 0.59 5.25
CA VAL A 42 6.91 0.55 5.49
C VAL A 42 7.24 -0.68 6.31
N VAL A 43 8.17 -1.49 5.83
CA VAL A 43 8.64 -2.70 6.51
C VAL A 43 10.12 -2.59 6.77
N ARG A 44 10.50 -2.58 8.05
CA ARG A 44 11.90 -2.54 8.49
C ARG A 44 12.63 -3.82 8.15
N GLU A 45 13.96 -3.74 8.04
CA GLU A 45 14.76 -4.92 7.87
C GLU A 45 14.63 -5.85 9.10
N VAL A 46 14.41 -7.13 8.83
CA VAL A 46 14.26 -8.16 9.83
C VAL A 46 15.06 -9.39 9.44
N ASN A 47 15.42 -10.20 10.43
CA ASN A 47 16.10 -11.46 10.16
C ASN A 47 15.19 -12.45 9.39
N ARG A 48 15.81 -13.43 8.71
CA ARG A 48 15.11 -14.40 7.85
C ARG A 48 13.99 -15.17 8.56
N ARG A 49 14.13 -15.47 9.84
CA ARG A 49 13.13 -16.22 10.61
C ARG A 49 11.88 -15.36 10.85
N THR A 50 12.07 -14.10 11.20
CA THR A 50 10.99 -13.12 11.36
C THR A 50 10.30 -12.86 10.02
N PHE A 51 11.09 -12.71 8.94
CA PHE A 51 10.55 -12.53 7.58
C PHE A 51 9.62 -13.68 7.17
N LEU A 52 10.03 -14.94 7.38
CA LEU A 52 9.19 -16.11 7.07
C LEU A 52 7.87 -16.12 7.85
N LYS A 53 7.87 -15.65 9.10
CA LYS A 53 6.66 -15.51 9.91
C LYS A 53 5.77 -14.35 9.42
N PHE A 54 6.39 -13.31 8.91
CA PHE A 54 5.72 -12.08 8.45
C PHE A 54 5.04 -12.24 7.09
N VAL A 55 5.64 -12.94 6.13
CA VAL A 55 5.15 -13.04 4.73
C VAL A 55 3.71 -13.53 4.64
N GLY A 56 3.32 -14.55 5.40
CA GLY A 56 1.97 -15.08 5.39
C GLY A 56 0.90 -14.06 5.86
N PRO A 57 1.05 -13.45 7.03
CA PRO A 57 0.19 -12.34 7.47
C PRO A 57 0.22 -11.13 6.53
N TYR A 58 1.38 -10.73 6.03
CA TYR A 58 1.55 -9.64 5.08
C TYR A 58 0.71 -9.85 3.80
N SER A 59 0.78 -11.04 3.21
CA SER A 59 0.01 -11.37 2.01
C SER A 59 -1.50 -11.32 2.18
N LYS A 60 -1.99 -11.24 3.42
CA LYS A 60 -3.42 -11.22 3.80
C LYS A 60 -3.85 -9.90 4.46
N GLY A 61 -3.04 -8.85 4.39
CA GLY A 61 -3.35 -7.55 4.98
C GLY A 61 -3.24 -7.50 6.51
N ASN A 62 -2.58 -8.47 7.13
CA ASN A 62 -2.46 -8.56 8.58
C ASN A 62 -1.11 -8.01 9.10
N TYR A 63 -0.58 -6.95 8.47
CA TYR A 63 0.69 -6.32 8.86
C TYR A 63 0.66 -5.80 10.31
N HIS A 64 -0.50 -5.36 10.79
CA HIS A 64 -0.72 -4.85 12.15
C HIS A 64 -0.39 -5.85 13.27
N LYS A 65 -0.22 -7.14 12.95
CA LYS A 65 0.27 -8.15 13.89
C LYS A 65 1.76 -8.00 14.22
N PHE A 66 2.45 -7.15 13.50
CA PHE A 66 3.89 -6.92 13.61
C PHE A 66 4.21 -5.42 13.70
N PRO A 67 3.67 -4.71 14.71
CA PRO A 67 3.79 -3.26 14.81
C PRO A 67 5.24 -2.77 14.94
N ASP A 68 6.14 -3.61 15.45
CA ASP A 68 7.57 -3.26 15.59
C ASP A 68 8.31 -3.26 14.25
N TYR A 69 7.77 -3.94 13.23
CA TYR A 69 8.45 -4.13 11.94
C TYR A 69 7.69 -3.54 10.76
N ALA A 70 6.38 -3.41 10.86
CA ALA A 70 5.54 -2.94 9.76
C ALA A 70 4.56 -1.88 10.22
N GLN A 71 4.60 -0.71 9.57
CA GLN A 71 3.75 0.43 9.87
C GLN A 71 3.17 0.97 8.56
N CYS A 72 1.89 1.35 8.59
CA CYS A 72 1.21 1.93 7.44
C CYS A 72 0.92 3.41 7.70
N TYR A 73 1.27 4.22 6.72
CA TYR A 73 1.09 5.68 6.71
C TYR A 73 0.18 6.06 5.54
N THR A 74 -0.38 7.26 5.58
CA THR A 74 -1.22 7.82 4.51
C THR A 74 -0.74 9.21 4.08
N PRO A 75 0.50 9.34 3.62
CA PRO A 75 1.07 10.61 3.22
C PRO A 75 0.49 11.10 1.89
N GLN A 76 0.59 12.41 1.64
CA GLN A 76 0.30 13.02 0.34
C GLN A 76 1.48 12.85 -0.63
N VAL A 77 2.70 12.90 -0.09
CA VAL A 77 3.95 12.76 -0.83
C VAL A 77 4.91 11.85 -0.08
N VAL A 78 5.52 10.93 -0.79
CA VAL A 78 6.57 10.04 -0.29
C VAL A 78 7.87 10.36 -1.03
N HIS A 79 8.89 10.75 -0.29
CA HIS A 79 10.25 10.81 -0.78
C HIS A 79 11.04 9.64 -0.19
N ILE A 80 11.72 8.89 -1.04
CA ILE A 80 12.62 7.81 -0.64
C ILE A 80 14.00 8.17 -1.15
N HIS A 81 14.95 8.26 -0.23
CA HIS A 81 16.36 8.44 -0.52
C HIS A 81 17.15 7.25 0.01
N SER A 82 18.17 6.81 -0.69
CA SER A 82 19.09 5.78 -0.21
C SER A 82 20.52 6.23 -0.28
N ASP A 83 21.24 6.06 0.81
CA ASP A 83 22.70 6.24 0.88
C ASP A 83 23.44 5.15 0.10
N LYS A 84 22.80 4.00 -0.11
CA LYS A 84 23.30 2.92 -0.97
C LYS A 84 22.97 3.22 -2.43
N PRO A 85 23.81 2.79 -3.39
CA PRO A 85 23.69 3.26 -4.77
C PRO A 85 22.40 2.88 -5.49
N ASP A 86 21.65 1.85 -5.01
CA ASP A 86 20.59 1.26 -5.80
C ASP A 86 19.32 0.97 -4.99
N ILE A 87 18.29 1.82 -5.16
CA ILE A 87 16.92 1.45 -4.82
C ILE A 87 16.29 0.78 -6.05
N VAL A 88 15.88 -0.46 -5.91
CA VAL A 88 15.06 -1.13 -6.94
C VAL A 88 13.60 -0.78 -6.68
N THR A 89 13.04 0.04 -7.56
CA THR A 89 11.62 0.38 -7.56
C THR A 89 10.89 -0.50 -8.54
N CYS A 90 9.85 -1.20 -8.11
CA CYS A 90 8.96 -1.98 -8.98
C CYS A 90 7.64 -1.22 -9.15
N LEU A 91 7.34 -0.78 -10.38
CA LEU A 91 6.10 -0.10 -10.76
C LEU A 91 5.30 -1.04 -11.65
N ASP A 92 4.21 -1.59 -11.14
CA ASP A 92 3.30 -2.50 -11.87
C ASP A 92 4.02 -3.66 -12.62
N GLY A 93 5.13 -4.16 -12.04
CA GLY A 93 5.93 -5.25 -12.60
C GLY A 93 7.16 -4.82 -13.37
N GLU A 94 7.35 -3.54 -13.65
CA GLU A 94 8.56 -3.00 -14.27
C GLU A 94 9.54 -2.51 -13.21
N SER A 95 10.79 -2.96 -13.28
CA SER A 95 11.84 -2.59 -12.33
C SER A 95 12.69 -1.45 -12.85
N VAL A 96 12.85 -0.42 -12.04
CA VAL A 96 13.71 0.74 -12.31
C VAL A 96 14.66 0.92 -11.14
N VAL A 97 15.90 1.24 -11.45
CA VAL A 97 16.94 1.51 -10.43
C VAL A 97 17.11 3.02 -10.28
N ASN A 98 16.95 3.51 -9.06
CA ASN A 98 17.04 4.93 -8.74
C ASN A 98 17.79 5.12 -7.41
N ARG A 99 18.19 6.36 -7.14
CA ARG A 99 18.74 6.80 -5.85
C ARG A 99 17.70 7.55 -5.02
N ASP A 100 16.90 8.33 -5.73
CA ASP A 100 15.86 9.18 -5.18
C ASP A 100 14.56 8.91 -5.91
N VAL A 101 13.51 8.65 -5.17
CA VAL A 101 12.18 8.41 -5.71
C VAL A 101 11.17 9.30 -5.00
N THR A 102 10.39 10.03 -5.78
CA THR A 102 9.27 10.81 -5.27
C THR A 102 7.97 10.24 -5.82
N ILE A 103 7.05 9.90 -4.94
CA ILE A 103 5.76 9.29 -5.29
C ILE A 103 4.65 10.12 -4.69
N LYS A 104 3.64 10.42 -5.50
CA LYS A 104 2.40 11.08 -5.09
C LYS A 104 1.24 10.61 -5.95
N LEU A 105 0.03 10.74 -5.44
CA LEU A 105 -1.15 10.52 -6.26
C LEU A 105 -1.25 11.58 -7.36
N SER A 106 -1.67 11.14 -8.55
CA SER A 106 -1.95 12.04 -9.67
C SER A 106 -3.30 12.72 -9.48
N ASP A 107 -3.39 14.00 -9.84
CA ASP A 107 -4.68 14.74 -9.96
C ASP A 107 -5.54 14.19 -11.09
N LYS A 108 -4.93 13.46 -12.03
CA LYS A 108 -5.62 12.85 -13.17
C LYS A 108 -6.30 11.56 -12.73
N LYS A 109 -7.58 11.42 -13.09
CA LYS A 109 -8.36 10.21 -12.84
C LYS A 109 -8.56 9.42 -14.13
N LEU A 110 -8.50 8.10 -14.03
CA LEU A 110 -8.86 7.19 -15.11
C LEU A 110 -10.32 6.76 -14.94
N ASN A 111 -11.10 6.86 -16.01
CA ASN A 111 -12.41 6.23 -16.07
C ASN A 111 -12.24 4.77 -16.45
N PHE A 112 -12.55 3.89 -15.52
CA PHE A 112 -12.42 2.45 -15.73
C PHE A 112 -13.80 1.81 -15.91
N PHE A 113 -14.01 1.13 -17.03
CA PHE A 113 -15.22 0.38 -17.30
C PHE A 113 -14.99 -1.09 -16.92
N GLY A 114 -15.73 -1.58 -15.95
CA GLY A 114 -15.69 -2.97 -15.52
C GLY A 114 -17.05 -3.63 -15.59
N PRO A 115 -17.13 -4.97 -15.65
CA PRO A 115 -18.40 -5.69 -15.58
C PRO A 115 -19.19 -5.34 -14.33
N ALA A 116 -20.50 -5.31 -14.43
CA ALA A 116 -21.38 -5.12 -13.28
C ALA A 116 -21.09 -6.22 -12.22
N GLY A 117 -20.73 -5.80 -10.99
CA GLY A 117 -20.32 -6.71 -9.92
C GLY A 117 -18.82 -6.97 -9.79
N CYS A 118 -17.97 -6.32 -10.59
CA CYS A 118 -16.53 -6.35 -10.41
C CYS A 118 -16.14 -5.87 -8.99
N SER A 119 -15.24 -6.58 -8.32
CA SER A 119 -14.85 -6.29 -6.94
C SER A 119 -14.13 -4.95 -6.75
N CYS A 120 -13.56 -4.40 -7.82
CA CYS A 120 -13.00 -3.04 -7.82
C CYS A 120 -14.06 -1.96 -7.61
N ASN A 121 -15.35 -2.24 -7.88
CA ASN A 121 -16.47 -1.32 -7.69
C ASN A 121 -17.28 -1.57 -6.39
N ARG A 122 -16.86 -2.49 -5.53
CA ARG A 122 -17.51 -2.66 -4.23
C ARG A 122 -17.06 -1.56 -3.27
N THR A 123 -17.60 -0.36 -3.46
CA THR A 123 -17.90 0.50 -2.33
C THR A 123 -18.75 -0.35 -1.37
N ALA A 124 -18.29 -0.55 -0.14
CA ALA A 124 -19.21 -1.00 0.90
C ALA A 124 -20.38 -0.02 0.88
N ARG A 125 -21.53 -0.44 0.37
CA ARG A 125 -22.77 0.31 0.56
C ARG A 125 -22.89 0.47 2.06
N ALA A 126 -22.70 1.67 2.55
CA ALA A 126 -23.18 2.03 3.87
C ALA A 126 -24.63 1.53 3.91
N LYS A 127 -24.95 0.68 4.89
CA LYS A 127 -26.34 0.31 5.16
C LYS A 127 -27.08 1.63 5.37
N GLY A 128 -27.87 2.02 4.38
CA GLY A 128 -28.82 3.10 4.55
C GLY A 128 -29.74 2.74 5.71
N PRO A 129 -30.29 3.72 6.43
CA PRO A 129 -31.21 3.46 7.52
C PRO A 129 -32.37 2.60 7.00
N GLU A 130 -32.65 1.49 7.68
CA GLU A 130 -33.87 0.71 7.45
C GLU A 130 -35.03 1.66 7.66
N LEU A 131 -35.73 1.99 6.60
CA LEU A 131 -37.05 2.59 6.67
C LEU A 131 -38.01 1.52 7.25
N ASN A 132 -38.19 1.57 8.57
CA ASN A 132 -39.28 0.86 9.21
C ASN A 132 -40.57 1.46 8.65
N ASN A 133 -41.25 0.67 7.85
CA ASN A 133 -42.62 0.96 7.41
C ASN A 133 -43.55 0.95 8.62
N LEU A 134 -44.23 2.07 8.80
CA LEU A 134 -45.50 2.16 9.49
C LEU A 134 -46.57 1.41 8.71
#